data_97582f97d8b0b5db512dd6cfe411d135
#
_entry.id   97582f97d8b0b5db512dd6cfe411d135
#
_cell.length_a   1.000
_cell.length_b   1.000
_cell.length_c   1.000
_cell.angle_alpha   90.00
_cell.angle_beta   90.00
_cell.angle_gamma   90.00
#
_symmetry.space_group_name_H-M   'P 1'
#
loop_
_entity.id
_entity.type
_entity.pdbx_description
1 polymer ?
#
loop_
_entity_poly.entity_id
_entity_poly.type
_entity_poly.pdbx_seq_one_letter_code
_entity_poly.pdbx_strand_id
1 'polypeptide(L)'
;MNWNGLFVDKALQLRYAAAWGQLAEGKNIYYLTAGNVYEKGPVIAYIDVMYSREGLDSKGIISDLQGPAVAAPATAENVEYFSTIANFDYRIHPNWNVYVKGAYETASVYKANGIFEKGLYRTTWNAQACVEYFPMRNRELLIFAHMLYKGHHLTDRAKALGAVSPDIQRFSIGLVYTIPVF
;
A
#
# COMPACT_ATOMS: atom_id res chain seq x y z
N MET A 1 4.69 3.47 -19.64
CA MET A 1 3.46 3.32 -20.43
C MET A 1 2.29 3.29 -19.48
N ASN A 2 1.25 4.09 -19.72
CA ASN A 2 0.04 4.12 -18.90
C ASN A 2 -1.17 3.90 -19.80
N TRP A 3 -2.15 3.18 -19.29
CA TRP A 3 -3.43 2.96 -19.96
C TRP A 3 -4.57 3.11 -18.96
N ASN A 4 -5.66 3.79 -19.36
CA ASN A 4 -6.87 3.97 -18.59
C ASN A 4 -8.09 3.65 -19.45
N GLY A 5 -9.06 2.93 -18.88
CA GLY A 5 -10.33 2.61 -19.52
C GLY A 5 -11.50 2.80 -18.56
N LEU A 6 -12.63 3.26 -19.07
CA LEU A 6 -13.89 3.41 -18.34
C LEU A 6 -14.91 2.44 -18.92
N PHE A 7 -15.58 1.69 -18.04
CA PHE A 7 -16.54 0.65 -18.37
C PHE A 7 -17.79 0.75 -17.51
N VAL A 8 -18.85 0.01 -17.86
CA VAL A 8 -20.09 -0.10 -17.08
C VAL A 8 -20.65 1.29 -16.77
N ASP A 9 -20.98 2.07 -17.81
CA ASP A 9 -21.49 3.44 -17.69
C ASP A 9 -20.57 4.35 -16.83
N LYS A 10 -19.25 4.17 -16.98
CA LYS A 10 -18.19 4.86 -16.24
C LYS A 10 -18.09 4.49 -14.74
N ALA A 11 -18.86 3.51 -14.27
CA ALA A 11 -18.77 3.06 -12.88
C ALA A 11 -17.50 2.24 -12.59
N LEU A 12 -16.88 1.62 -13.60
CA LEU A 12 -15.64 0.86 -13.46
C LEU A 12 -14.52 1.53 -14.25
N GLN A 13 -13.47 1.91 -13.54
CA GLN A 13 -12.22 2.39 -14.14
C GLN A 13 -11.13 1.33 -13.98
N LEU A 14 -10.47 0.98 -15.10
CA LEU A 14 -9.28 0.15 -15.12
C LEU A 14 -8.06 1.03 -15.42
N ARG A 15 -6.98 0.84 -14.67
CA ARG A 15 -5.73 1.59 -14.81
C ARG A 15 -4.55 0.64 -14.79
N TYR A 16 -3.70 0.74 -15.81
CA TYR A 16 -2.48 -0.06 -15.91
C TYR A 16 -1.30 0.85 -16.19
N ALA A 17 -0.19 0.59 -15.53
CA ALA A 17 1.06 1.27 -15.80
C ALA A 17 2.24 0.30 -15.78
N ALA A 18 3.23 0.57 -16.63
CA ALA A 18 4.48 -0.14 -16.65
C ALA A 18 5.62 0.87 -16.81
N ALA A 19 6.67 0.68 -16.04
CA ALA A 19 7.93 1.40 -16.18
C ALA A 19 9.09 0.40 -16.18
N TRP A 20 10.12 0.72 -16.93
CA TRP A 20 11.37 -0.01 -16.99
C TRP A 20 12.52 0.97 -16.92
N GLY A 21 13.59 0.57 -16.26
CA GLY A 21 14.81 1.36 -16.16
C GLY A 21 16.03 0.47 -15.91
N GLN A 22 17.21 1.07 -15.96
CA GLN A 22 18.45 0.40 -15.65
C GLN A 22 19.26 1.25 -14.68
N LEU A 23 19.77 0.64 -13.62
CA LEU A 23 20.70 1.26 -12.69
C LEU A 23 22.09 1.34 -13.32
N ALA A 24 22.95 2.24 -12.82
CA ALA A 24 24.32 2.43 -13.29
C ALA A 24 25.18 1.16 -13.28
N GLU A 25 24.85 0.20 -12.41
CA GLU A 25 25.50 -1.11 -12.31
C GLU A 25 24.98 -2.15 -13.31
N GLY A 26 24.15 -1.75 -14.28
CA GLY A 26 23.56 -2.65 -15.25
C GLY A 26 22.39 -3.51 -14.75
N LYS A 27 21.93 -3.29 -13.52
CA LYS A 27 20.74 -3.97 -12.95
C LYS A 27 19.46 -3.37 -13.54
N ASN A 28 18.59 -4.22 -14.07
CA ASN A 28 17.29 -3.77 -14.57
C ASN A 28 16.31 -3.60 -13.41
N ILE A 29 15.56 -2.50 -13.45
CA ILE A 29 14.44 -2.22 -12.55
C ILE A 29 13.13 -2.24 -13.34
N TYR A 30 12.07 -2.75 -12.72
CA TYR A 30 10.74 -2.85 -13.31
C TYR A 30 9.71 -2.38 -12.32
N TYR A 31 8.68 -1.74 -12.84
CA TYR A 31 7.50 -1.37 -12.08
C TYR A 31 6.26 -1.65 -12.93
N LEU A 32 5.36 -2.47 -12.40
CA LEU A 32 4.10 -2.81 -13.04
C LEU A 32 2.97 -2.57 -12.03
N THR A 33 1.87 -1.97 -12.50
CA THR A 33 0.69 -1.79 -11.66
C THR A 33 -0.57 -2.03 -12.47
N ALA A 34 -1.54 -2.65 -11.83
CA ALA A 34 -2.90 -2.84 -12.32
C ALA A 34 -3.87 -2.41 -11.22
N GLY A 35 -4.70 -1.42 -11.51
CA GLY A 35 -5.66 -0.86 -10.57
C GLY A 35 -7.07 -0.84 -11.14
N ASN A 36 -8.04 -1.10 -10.29
CA ASN A 36 -9.45 -1.07 -10.63
C ASN A 36 -10.19 -0.23 -9.60
N VAL A 37 -10.98 0.73 -10.05
CA VAL A 37 -11.89 1.50 -9.19
C VAL A 37 -13.30 1.29 -9.67
N TYR A 38 -14.16 0.89 -8.77
CA TYR A 38 -15.60 0.84 -8.98
C TYR A 38 -16.26 1.91 -8.14
N GLU A 39 -17.05 2.77 -8.79
CA GLU A 39 -17.81 3.83 -8.13
C GLU A 39 -19.23 3.84 -8.69
N LYS A 40 -20.21 3.53 -7.84
CA LYS A 40 -21.62 3.61 -8.19
C LYS A 40 -22.48 3.89 -6.95
N GLY A 41 -23.24 4.97 -7.00
CA GLY A 41 -24.11 5.39 -5.91
C GLY A 41 -23.32 5.64 -4.60
N PRO A 42 -23.65 4.93 -3.50
CA PRO A 42 -22.97 5.13 -2.22
C PRO A 42 -21.65 4.33 -2.10
N VAL A 43 -21.29 3.51 -3.08
CA VAL A 43 -20.18 2.57 -3.01
C VAL A 43 -18.99 3.07 -3.81
N ILE A 44 -17.81 3.09 -3.18
CA ILE A 44 -16.52 3.18 -3.86
C ILE A 44 -15.69 1.98 -3.41
N ALA A 45 -15.21 1.19 -4.36
CA ALA A 45 -14.33 0.08 -4.08
C ALA A 45 -13.15 0.09 -5.05
N TYR A 46 -11.96 -0.25 -4.57
CA TYR A 46 -10.82 -0.45 -5.46
C TYR A 46 -9.95 -1.60 -5.00
N ILE A 47 -9.25 -2.17 -5.97
CA ILE A 47 -8.15 -3.10 -5.75
C ILE A 47 -7.02 -2.73 -6.69
N ASP A 48 -5.84 -2.56 -6.14
CA ASP A 48 -4.62 -2.30 -6.90
C ASP A 48 -3.61 -3.42 -6.62
N VAL A 49 -2.96 -3.89 -7.67
CA VAL A 49 -1.88 -4.87 -7.60
C VAL A 49 -0.64 -4.25 -8.21
N MET A 50 0.47 -4.38 -7.52
CA MET A 50 1.74 -3.78 -7.93
C MET A 50 2.86 -4.82 -7.84
N TYR A 51 3.75 -4.79 -8.83
CA TYR A 51 5.00 -5.52 -8.83
C TYR A 51 6.14 -4.56 -9.11
N SER A 52 7.20 -4.65 -8.32
CA SER A 52 8.43 -3.89 -8.54
C SER A 52 9.63 -4.81 -8.39
N ARG A 53 10.64 -4.59 -9.20
CA ARG A 53 11.97 -5.21 -9.03
C ARG A 53 12.99 -4.10 -8.88
N GLU A 54 13.78 -4.16 -7.82
CA GLU A 54 14.71 -3.13 -7.42
C GLU A 54 16.12 -3.70 -7.17
N GLY A 55 17.12 -2.82 -7.12
CA GLY A 55 18.49 -3.22 -6.80
C GLY A 55 18.71 -3.45 -5.31
N LEU A 56 18.07 -2.64 -4.47
CA LEU A 56 18.19 -2.66 -3.01
C LEU A 56 16.80 -2.67 -2.37
N ASP A 57 16.71 -3.15 -1.12
CA ASP A 57 15.48 -3.06 -0.36
C ASP A 57 15.13 -1.61 -0.01
N SER A 58 14.08 -1.08 -0.63
CA SER A 58 13.51 0.24 -0.38
C SER A 58 12.51 0.27 0.78
N LYS A 59 12.38 -0.82 1.54
CA LYS A 59 11.42 -1.06 2.64
C LYS A 59 9.99 -1.29 2.20
N GLY A 60 9.71 -1.30 0.90
CA GLY A 60 8.39 -1.53 0.34
C GLY A 60 7.96 -0.46 -0.66
N ILE A 61 7.00 -0.76 -1.51
CA ILE A 61 6.46 0.16 -2.52
C ILE A 61 5.15 0.83 -2.10
N ILE A 62 4.45 0.28 -1.12
CA ILE A 62 3.28 0.91 -0.52
C ILE A 62 3.70 1.60 0.78
N SER A 63 3.55 2.93 0.86
CA SER A 63 3.97 3.71 2.03
C SER A 63 3.38 3.23 3.36
N ASP A 64 2.11 2.84 3.35
CA ASP A 64 1.42 2.33 4.53
C ASP A 64 1.93 0.95 4.99
N LEU A 65 2.65 0.24 4.10
CA LEU A 65 3.23 -1.08 4.34
C LEU A 65 4.75 -1.05 4.52
N GLN A 66 5.37 0.13 4.51
CA GLN A 66 6.81 0.20 4.73
C GLN A 66 7.22 -0.59 5.97
N GLY A 67 7.98 -1.64 5.71
CA GLY A 67 8.46 -2.57 6.72
C GLY A 67 9.91 -2.29 7.07
N PRO A 68 10.46 -2.99 8.07
CA PRO A 68 11.86 -2.91 8.39
C PRO A 68 12.70 -3.48 7.25
N ALA A 69 13.65 -2.70 6.76
CA ALA A 69 14.77 -3.22 5.99
C ALA A 69 15.78 -3.89 6.93
N VAL A 70 16.56 -4.81 6.41
CA VAL A 70 17.71 -5.32 7.14
C VAL A 70 18.73 -4.20 7.29
N ALA A 71 19.26 -4.00 8.49
CA ALA A 71 20.22 -2.92 8.76
C ALA A 71 21.56 -3.13 8.02
N ALA A 72 22.18 -2.04 7.59
CA ALA A 72 23.53 -2.10 7.05
C ALA A 72 24.54 -2.72 8.07
N PRO A 73 25.52 -3.51 7.65
CA PRO A 73 25.98 -3.69 6.27
C PRO A 73 25.19 -4.75 5.46
N ALA A 74 24.17 -5.34 6.01
CA ALA A 74 23.44 -6.47 5.45
C ALA A 74 22.16 -6.06 4.69
N THR A 75 22.14 -4.90 4.04
CA THR A 75 21.00 -4.49 3.20
C THR A 75 20.71 -5.52 2.13
N ALA A 76 19.46 -5.95 2.04
CA ALA A 76 19.05 -6.91 1.02
C ALA A 76 19.18 -6.28 -0.37
N GLU A 77 19.88 -7.00 -1.26
CA GLU A 77 20.02 -6.64 -2.67
C GLU A 77 19.16 -7.54 -3.55
N ASN A 78 18.94 -7.10 -4.78
CA ASN A 78 18.19 -7.85 -5.78
C ASN A 78 16.77 -8.19 -5.29
N VAL A 79 16.06 -7.18 -4.78
CA VAL A 79 14.75 -7.33 -4.16
C VAL A 79 13.64 -7.11 -5.17
N GLU A 80 12.61 -7.90 -5.08
CA GLU A 80 11.34 -7.70 -5.77
C GLU A 80 10.21 -7.67 -4.77
N TYR A 81 9.21 -6.84 -5.08
CA TYR A 81 8.00 -6.68 -4.28
C TYR A 81 6.77 -7.10 -5.08
N PHE A 82 5.88 -7.80 -4.41
CA PHE A 82 4.51 -7.98 -4.87
C PHE A 82 3.59 -7.41 -3.82
N SER A 83 2.75 -6.46 -4.21
CA SER A 83 1.90 -5.72 -3.29
C SER A 83 0.48 -5.66 -3.81
N THR A 84 -0.48 -5.72 -2.91
CA THR A 84 -1.89 -5.49 -3.20
C THR A 84 -2.51 -4.59 -2.15
N ILE A 85 -3.42 -3.74 -2.58
CA ILE A 85 -4.22 -2.89 -1.70
C ILE A 85 -5.67 -2.97 -2.15
N ALA A 86 -6.59 -3.13 -1.20
CA ALA A 86 -8.01 -3.13 -1.44
C ALA A 86 -8.71 -2.17 -0.48
N ASN A 87 -9.71 -1.47 -0.96
CA ASN A 87 -10.54 -0.57 -0.18
C ASN A 87 -11.99 -0.76 -0.54
N PHE A 88 -12.83 -0.68 0.46
CA PHE A 88 -14.28 -0.60 0.31
C PHE A 88 -14.79 0.56 1.15
N ASP A 89 -15.43 1.51 0.51
CA ASP A 89 -15.98 2.74 1.08
C ASP A 89 -17.48 2.77 0.82
N TYR A 90 -18.26 3.01 1.85
CA TYR A 90 -19.71 3.01 1.79
C TYR A 90 -20.30 4.23 2.49
N ARG A 91 -21.01 5.06 1.73
CA ARG A 91 -21.77 6.19 2.24
C ARG A 91 -23.13 5.73 2.76
N ILE A 92 -23.20 5.49 4.06
CA ILE A 92 -24.42 5.03 4.75
C ILE A 92 -25.51 6.11 4.66
N HIS A 93 -25.14 7.36 4.78
CA HIS A 93 -26.00 8.54 4.80
C HIS A 93 -25.22 9.74 4.24
N PRO A 94 -25.83 10.83 3.73
CA PRO A 94 -25.11 12.01 3.27
C PRO A 94 -24.06 12.55 4.25
N ASN A 95 -24.29 12.36 5.54
CA ASN A 95 -23.40 12.80 6.61
C ASN A 95 -22.48 11.71 7.17
N TRP A 96 -22.68 10.45 6.79
CA TRP A 96 -21.93 9.31 7.36
C TRP A 96 -21.29 8.47 6.28
N ASN A 97 -20.03 8.19 6.48
CA ASN A 97 -19.24 7.30 5.65
C ASN A 97 -18.51 6.27 6.50
N VAL A 98 -18.33 5.07 5.97
CA VAL A 98 -17.48 4.04 6.57
C VAL A 98 -16.58 3.48 5.51
N TYR A 99 -15.33 3.19 5.85
CA TYR A 99 -14.46 2.44 4.96
C TYR A 99 -13.67 1.38 5.69
N VAL A 100 -13.32 0.35 4.95
CA VAL A 100 -12.33 -0.65 5.33
C VAL A 100 -11.26 -0.72 4.23
N LYS A 101 -10.00 -0.78 4.64
CA LYS A 101 -8.87 -0.86 3.75
C LYS A 101 -7.92 -1.96 4.23
N GLY A 102 -7.44 -2.79 3.32
CA GLY A 102 -6.42 -3.78 3.59
C GLY A 102 -5.29 -3.66 2.59
N ALA A 103 -4.08 -3.96 3.00
CA ALA A 103 -2.94 -4.03 2.11
C ALA A 103 -2.00 -5.16 2.54
N TYR A 104 -1.34 -5.76 1.56
CA TYR A 104 -0.43 -6.87 1.73
C TYR A 104 0.76 -6.73 0.78
N GLU A 105 1.96 -6.98 1.27
CA GLU A 105 3.19 -6.90 0.50
C GLU A 105 4.14 -8.03 0.87
N THR A 106 4.71 -8.66 -0.13
CA THR A 106 5.84 -9.57 0.01
C THR A 106 7.10 -8.93 -0.56
N ALA A 107 8.23 -9.10 0.13
CA ALA A 107 9.54 -8.76 -0.36
C ALA A 107 10.37 -10.04 -0.49
N SER A 108 10.89 -10.27 -1.68
CA SER A 108 11.66 -11.47 -2.03
C SER A 108 12.98 -11.09 -2.69
N VAL A 109 14.01 -11.89 -2.46
CA VAL A 109 15.28 -11.78 -3.17
C VAL A 109 15.18 -12.60 -4.46
N TYR A 110 15.26 -11.94 -5.62
CA TYR A 110 15.14 -12.63 -6.93
C TYR A 110 16.46 -13.26 -7.40
N LYS A 111 17.60 -12.79 -6.86
CA LYS A 111 18.93 -13.33 -7.15
C LYS A 111 19.77 -13.33 -5.87
N ALA A 112 20.26 -14.50 -5.48
CA ALA A 112 21.14 -14.64 -4.31
C ALA A 112 22.37 -13.72 -4.41
N ASN A 113 22.81 -13.18 -3.27
CA ASN A 113 23.91 -12.22 -3.18
C ASN A 113 24.98 -12.58 -2.14
N GLY A 114 25.00 -13.83 -1.69
CA GLY A 114 25.93 -14.31 -0.64
C GLY A 114 25.49 -14.05 0.79
N ILE A 115 24.59 -13.07 1.02
CA ILE A 115 23.98 -12.77 2.33
C ILE A 115 22.58 -13.36 2.40
N PHE A 116 21.80 -13.21 1.34
CA PHE A 116 20.46 -13.74 1.19
C PHE A 116 20.40 -14.79 0.07
N GLU A 117 19.74 -15.89 0.36
CA GLU A 117 19.30 -16.83 -0.66
C GLU A 117 18.12 -16.26 -1.44
N LYS A 118 17.89 -16.82 -2.64
CA LYS A 118 16.71 -16.50 -3.43
C LYS A 118 15.44 -16.94 -2.69
N GLY A 119 14.44 -16.06 -2.59
CA GLY A 119 13.15 -16.35 -2.00
C GLY A 119 12.60 -15.24 -1.12
N LEU A 120 11.46 -15.52 -0.52
CA LEU A 120 10.78 -14.61 0.40
C LEU A 120 11.65 -14.33 1.62
N TYR A 121 11.76 -13.07 2.02
CA TYR A 121 12.43 -12.72 3.28
C TYR A 121 11.56 -11.87 4.21
N ARG A 122 10.52 -11.23 3.71
CA ARG A 122 9.62 -10.39 4.50
C ARG A 122 8.20 -10.38 3.92
N THR A 123 7.22 -10.37 4.78
CA THR A 123 5.82 -10.06 4.47
C THR A 123 5.35 -8.93 5.38
N THR A 124 4.61 -7.99 4.84
CA THR A 124 4.00 -6.90 5.59
C THR A 124 2.52 -6.80 5.22
N TRP A 125 1.66 -6.52 6.19
CA TRP A 125 0.24 -6.34 5.94
C TRP A 125 -0.36 -5.30 6.87
N ASN A 126 -1.44 -4.66 6.44
CA ASN A 126 -2.25 -3.81 7.30
C ASN A 126 -3.75 -4.03 7.07
N ALA A 127 -4.52 -3.69 8.09
CA ALA A 127 -5.96 -3.57 8.03
C ALA A 127 -6.38 -2.27 8.71
N GLN A 128 -7.28 -1.54 8.09
CA GLN A 128 -7.77 -0.25 8.56
C GLN A 128 -9.29 -0.23 8.49
N ALA A 129 -9.93 0.41 9.46
CA ALA A 129 -11.34 0.71 9.45
C ALA A 129 -11.56 2.14 9.93
N CYS A 130 -12.49 2.85 9.33
CA CYS A 130 -12.79 4.22 9.69
C CYS A 130 -14.30 4.48 9.61
N VAL A 131 -14.77 5.27 10.56
CA VAL A 131 -16.11 5.88 10.52
C VAL A 131 -15.91 7.38 10.44
N GLU A 132 -16.57 8.01 9.50
CA GLU A 132 -16.49 9.43 9.20
C GLU A 132 -17.86 10.08 9.35
N TYR A 133 -17.89 11.23 10.00
CA TYR A 133 -19.08 12.05 10.18
C TYR A 133 -18.86 13.45 9.64
N PHE A 134 -19.73 13.90 8.76
CA PHE A 134 -19.73 15.22 8.15
C PHE A 134 -20.94 16.03 8.65
N PRO A 135 -20.79 16.81 9.73
CA PRO A 135 -21.93 17.59 10.29
C PRO A 135 -22.44 18.68 9.35
N MET A 136 -21.58 19.15 8.43
CA MET A 136 -21.92 20.22 7.47
C MET A 136 -22.19 19.63 6.08
N ARG A 137 -23.22 20.15 5.38
CA ARG A 137 -23.59 19.66 4.02
C ARG A 137 -22.49 19.85 2.99
N ASN A 138 -21.68 20.90 3.11
CA ASN A 138 -20.53 21.18 2.24
C ASN A 138 -19.30 20.28 2.53
N ARG A 139 -19.39 19.41 3.57
CA ARG A 139 -18.35 18.49 3.98
C ARG A 139 -17.02 19.16 4.39
N GLU A 140 -17.04 20.42 4.75
CA GLU A 140 -15.84 21.15 5.21
C GLU A 140 -15.35 20.65 6.58
N LEU A 141 -16.26 20.16 7.42
CA LEU A 141 -15.93 19.59 8.72
C LEU A 141 -16.09 18.07 8.68
N LEU A 142 -15.02 17.38 8.99
CA LEU A 142 -14.97 15.93 9.16
C LEU A 142 -14.59 15.59 10.61
N ILE A 143 -15.39 14.75 11.23
CA ILE A 143 -15.06 14.09 12.50
C ILE A 143 -14.89 12.60 12.18
N PHE A 144 -13.81 11.97 12.64
CA PHE A 144 -13.57 10.57 12.34
C PHE A 144 -13.05 9.76 13.53
N ALA A 145 -13.34 8.46 13.49
CA ALA A 145 -12.71 7.45 14.32
C ALA A 145 -12.06 6.42 13.41
N HIS A 146 -10.77 6.19 13.59
CA HIS A 146 -9.95 5.33 12.72
C HIS A 146 -9.17 4.33 13.55
N MET A 147 -9.15 3.09 13.10
CA MET A 147 -8.37 2.00 13.64
C MET A 147 -7.42 1.46 12.56
N LEU A 148 -6.17 1.28 12.92
CA LEU A 148 -5.13 0.68 12.10
C LEU A 148 -4.50 -0.48 12.86
N TYR A 149 -4.36 -1.60 12.18
CA TYR A 149 -3.46 -2.68 12.59
C TYR A 149 -2.47 -2.95 11.46
N LYS A 150 -1.17 -3.05 11.80
CA LYS A 150 -0.10 -3.37 10.86
C LYS A 150 0.78 -4.45 11.46
N GLY A 151 1.00 -5.52 10.71
CA GLY A 151 1.82 -6.64 11.10
C GLY A 151 2.91 -6.96 10.07
N HIS A 152 3.94 -7.64 10.54
CA HIS A 152 5.05 -8.08 9.73
C HIS A 152 5.38 -9.55 10.04
N HIS A 153 5.79 -10.28 9.04
CA HIS A 153 6.44 -11.57 9.19
C HIS A 153 7.83 -11.51 8.56
N LEU A 154 8.85 -11.75 9.38
CA LEU A 154 10.25 -11.81 8.97
C LEU A 154 10.70 -13.27 8.97
N THR A 155 11.44 -13.68 7.95
CA THR A 155 12.13 -14.98 7.97
C THR A 155 13.22 -14.98 9.05
N ASP A 156 13.61 -16.17 9.49
CA ASP A 156 14.67 -16.29 10.51
C ASP A 156 16.00 -15.70 10.03
N ARG A 157 16.27 -15.77 8.74
CA ARG A 157 17.44 -15.13 8.14
C ARG A 157 17.38 -13.60 8.26
N ALA A 158 16.24 -12.99 7.97
CA ALA A 158 16.06 -11.55 8.12
C ALA A 158 16.23 -11.10 9.58
N LYS A 159 15.68 -11.86 10.53
CA LYS A 159 15.85 -11.61 11.98
C LYS A 159 17.32 -11.75 12.42
N ALA A 160 18.02 -12.77 11.97
CA ALA A 160 19.44 -12.99 12.28
C ALA A 160 20.34 -11.85 11.76
N LEU A 161 19.90 -11.12 10.72
CA LEU A 161 20.57 -9.94 10.17
C LEU A 161 20.08 -8.61 10.78
N GLY A 162 19.39 -8.66 11.91
CA GLY A 162 19.01 -7.49 12.69
C GLY A 162 17.71 -6.80 12.25
N ALA A 163 16.89 -7.42 11.39
CA ALA A 163 15.58 -6.89 11.09
C ALA A 163 14.67 -6.99 12.30
N VAL A 164 14.04 -5.88 12.68
CA VAL A 164 13.09 -5.80 13.81
C VAL A 164 11.73 -5.37 13.26
N SER A 165 10.69 -6.03 13.73
CA SER A 165 9.34 -5.83 13.23
C SER A 165 8.33 -5.77 14.37
N PRO A 166 8.12 -4.59 14.98
CA PRO A 166 7.02 -4.41 15.91
C PRO A 166 5.69 -4.35 15.13
N ASP A 167 4.69 -5.09 15.57
CA ASP A 167 3.32 -4.86 15.16
C ASP A 167 2.84 -3.51 15.69
N ILE A 168 2.04 -2.81 14.88
CA ILE A 168 1.51 -1.50 15.22
C ILE A 168 0.00 -1.59 15.32
N GLN A 169 -0.53 -1.18 16.49
CA GLN A 169 -1.95 -0.93 16.66
C GLN A 169 -2.14 0.56 16.94
N ARG A 170 -3.04 1.20 16.23
CA ARG A 170 -3.36 2.61 16.42
C ARG A 170 -4.87 2.80 16.39
N PHE A 171 -5.37 3.48 17.40
CA PHE A 171 -6.69 4.07 17.39
C PHE A 171 -6.55 5.59 17.38
N SER A 172 -7.32 6.27 16.53
CA SER A 172 -7.28 7.72 16.38
C SER A 172 -8.70 8.27 16.29
N ILE A 173 -8.93 9.35 16.99
CA ILE A 173 -10.12 10.19 16.80
C ILE A 173 -9.59 11.54 16.37
N GLY A 174 -10.20 12.15 15.36
CA GLY A 174 -9.72 13.41 14.83
C GLY A 174 -10.83 14.27 14.26
N LEU A 175 -10.46 15.52 14.03
CA LEU A 175 -11.28 16.53 13.41
C LEU A 175 -10.45 17.21 12.31
N VAL A 176 -11.02 17.32 11.12
CA VAL A 176 -10.44 18.04 9.99
C VAL A 176 -11.42 19.11 9.55
N TYR A 177 -10.95 20.34 9.49
CA TYR A 177 -11.71 21.47 8.94
C TYR A 177 -11.00 22.02 7.71
N THR A 178 -11.70 22.00 6.58
CA THR A 178 -11.19 22.55 5.31
C THR A 178 -11.65 24.01 5.19
N ILE A 179 -10.70 24.93 5.23
CA ILE A 179 -10.97 26.36 5.04
C ILE A 179 -11.05 26.63 3.53
N PRO A 180 -12.21 27.05 3.01
CA PRO A 180 -12.29 27.46 1.61
C PRO A 180 -11.45 28.73 1.42
N VAL A 181 -10.50 28.68 0.51
CA VAL A 181 -9.72 29.87 0.08
C VAL A 181 -10.40 30.39 -1.17
N PHE A 182 -10.91 31.64 -1.07
CA PHE A 182 -11.55 32.33 -2.17
C PHE A 182 -10.54 33.14 -2.98
#